data_2c38fc1b5996dd93530667ceef90271c
#
_entry.id   2c38fc1b5996dd93530667ceef90271c
#
_cell.length_a   1.000
_cell.length_b   1.000
_cell.length_c   1.000
_cell.angle_alpha   90.00
_cell.angle_beta   90.00
_cell.angle_gamma   90.00
#
_symmetry.space_group_name_H-M   'P 1'
#
loop_
_entity.id
_entity.type
_entity.pdbx_description
1 polymer ?
#
loop_
_entity_poly.entity_id
_entity_poly.type
_entity_poly.pdbx_seq_one_letter_code
_entity_poly.pdbx_strand_id
1 'polypeptide(L)'
;MHTVFLGTSDFAVAVLRRLAASAHRPLLVVTRPDRPRGRGRRLGRPPAAVAARELGIEVLQPPSVNDDDARAAIASARPEVVCVCAFGGLIREPLLSEHLMLNVHPSLLPRWRGAAPVERAIMAGDVETGVSIMRVVEALDAGPVCARRAEPIHRDDTYGMLAPRLQRIGGDLLVEALDDRPPFADQDDAHVTYAEKIAPGERVLDPARTPAELERVVRALTPHIGARIDRDGAEPLGVCAATIRADVGDVAPGELSTRDGALLFGAAGGALELREVKPAGGRAMPAGAFLRGHAL
;
A
#
# COMPACT_ATOMS: atom_id res chain seq x y z
N MET A 1 -21.86 -16.90 -5.90
CA MET A 1 -21.93 -16.84 -4.41
C MET A 1 -22.47 -15.52 -3.97
N HIS A 2 -23.24 -15.50 -2.87
CA HIS A 2 -23.57 -14.25 -2.19
C HIS A 2 -22.33 -13.77 -1.41
N THR A 3 -21.88 -12.57 -1.65
CA THR A 3 -20.71 -12.01 -0.96
C THR A 3 -21.04 -10.70 -0.27
N VAL A 4 -20.28 -10.39 0.78
CA VAL A 4 -20.15 -9.07 1.41
C VAL A 4 -18.70 -8.64 1.24
N PHE A 5 -18.45 -7.36 0.98
CA PHE A 5 -17.09 -6.85 0.78
C PHE A 5 -16.70 -5.85 1.87
N LEU A 6 -15.60 -6.10 2.54
CA LEU A 6 -14.99 -5.19 3.52
C LEU A 6 -13.76 -4.53 2.90
N GLY A 7 -13.79 -3.22 2.66
CA GLY A 7 -12.68 -2.51 2.03
C GLY A 7 -12.76 -1.00 2.21
N THR A 8 -11.62 -0.30 2.08
CA THR A 8 -11.58 1.15 2.37
C THR A 8 -10.77 1.92 1.33
N SER A 9 -9.55 1.48 0.98
CA SER A 9 -8.59 2.22 0.19
C SER A 9 -8.80 2.11 -1.34
N ASP A 10 -7.99 2.83 -2.11
CA ASP A 10 -7.97 2.69 -3.57
C ASP A 10 -7.60 1.28 -4.02
N PHE A 11 -6.76 0.57 -3.26
CA PHE A 11 -6.47 -0.85 -3.53
C PHE A 11 -7.76 -1.69 -3.46
N ALA A 12 -8.58 -1.48 -2.43
CA ALA A 12 -9.87 -2.15 -2.27
C ALA A 12 -10.85 -1.83 -3.42
N VAL A 13 -10.81 -0.62 -3.98
CA VAL A 13 -11.69 -0.22 -5.11
C VAL A 13 -11.46 -1.08 -6.34
N ALA A 14 -10.21 -1.35 -6.69
CA ALA A 14 -9.89 -2.16 -7.87
C ALA A 14 -10.42 -3.61 -7.71
N VAL A 15 -10.20 -4.20 -6.52
CA VAL A 15 -10.70 -5.54 -6.19
C VAL A 15 -12.24 -5.56 -6.16
N LEU A 16 -12.88 -4.56 -5.54
CA LEU A 16 -14.33 -4.44 -5.50
C LEU A 16 -14.95 -4.34 -6.91
N ARG A 17 -14.38 -3.53 -7.79
CA ARG A 17 -14.86 -3.38 -9.18
C ARG A 17 -14.77 -4.72 -9.94
N ARG A 18 -13.67 -5.44 -9.76
CA ARG A 18 -13.49 -6.75 -10.40
C ARG A 18 -14.47 -7.79 -9.86
N LEU A 19 -14.67 -7.82 -8.54
CA LEU A 19 -15.64 -8.71 -7.88
C LEU A 19 -17.08 -8.37 -8.32
N ALA A 20 -17.42 -7.09 -8.37
CA ALA A 20 -18.75 -6.63 -8.79
C ALA A 20 -19.08 -6.96 -10.26
N ALA A 21 -18.06 -7.12 -11.11
CA ALA A 21 -18.21 -7.52 -12.51
C ALA A 21 -18.25 -9.06 -12.71
N SER A 22 -18.19 -9.85 -11.63
CA SER A 22 -18.23 -11.31 -11.65
C SER A 22 -19.59 -11.86 -11.22
N ALA A 23 -19.72 -13.19 -11.22
CA ALA A 23 -20.86 -13.90 -10.65
C ALA A 23 -20.97 -13.76 -9.11
N HIS A 24 -19.97 -13.16 -8.46
CA HIS A 24 -19.86 -13.00 -7.01
C HIS A 24 -20.07 -11.55 -6.57
N ARG A 25 -20.90 -10.79 -7.30
CA ARG A 25 -21.19 -9.39 -7.01
C ARG A 25 -21.61 -9.21 -5.54
N PRO A 26 -20.94 -8.32 -4.76
CA PRO A 26 -21.30 -8.09 -3.37
C PRO A 26 -22.71 -7.50 -3.22
N LEU A 27 -23.44 -8.00 -2.22
CA LEU A 27 -24.73 -7.45 -1.82
C LEU A 27 -24.58 -6.21 -0.92
N LEU A 28 -23.49 -6.16 -0.16
CA LEU A 28 -23.19 -5.10 0.80
C LEU A 28 -21.69 -4.81 0.77
N VAL A 29 -21.35 -3.53 0.83
CA VAL A 29 -19.97 -3.06 1.08
C VAL A 29 -19.90 -2.40 2.45
N VAL A 30 -19.04 -2.94 3.31
CA VAL A 30 -18.73 -2.35 4.62
C VAL A 30 -17.40 -1.62 4.52
N THR A 31 -17.37 -0.36 4.94
CA THR A 31 -16.14 0.45 4.92
C THR A 31 -16.04 1.35 6.14
N ARG A 32 -14.88 1.96 6.33
CA ARG A 32 -14.67 2.88 7.46
C ARG A 32 -15.55 4.13 7.33
N PRO A 33 -15.90 4.79 8.44
CA PRO A 33 -16.59 6.07 8.43
C PRO A 33 -15.82 7.16 7.67
N ASP A 34 -16.55 8.17 7.19
CA ASP A 34 -15.96 9.39 6.63
C ASP A 34 -15.00 10.03 7.64
N ARG A 35 -13.84 10.48 7.15
CA ARG A 35 -12.81 11.10 8.00
C ARG A 35 -12.31 12.41 7.43
N PRO A 36 -11.91 13.38 8.29
CA PRO A 36 -11.26 14.60 7.84
C PRO A 36 -9.99 14.28 7.03
N ARG A 37 -9.89 14.84 5.80
CA ARG A 37 -8.74 14.66 4.90
C ARG A 37 -8.18 16.02 4.46
N GLY A 38 -6.87 16.03 4.18
CA GLY A 38 -6.16 17.21 3.69
C GLY A 38 -6.02 18.35 4.69
N ARG A 39 -5.32 19.43 4.28
CA ARG A 39 -5.06 20.61 5.14
C ARG A 39 -6.34 21.31 5.61
N GLY A 40 -7.41 21.27 4.83
CA GLY A 40 -8.72 21.87 5.17
C GLY A 40 -9.63 20.99 6.02
N ARG A 41 -9.17 19.80 6.48
CA ARG A 41 -9.94 18.83 7.31
C ARG A 41 -11.38 18.59 6.79
N ARG A 42 -11.62 18.68 5.49
CA ARG A 42 -12.92 18.35 4.91
C ARG A 42 -13.19 16.86 5.07
N LEU A 43 -14.43 16.51 5.43
CA LEU A 43 -14.85 15.12 5.49
C LEU A 43 -14.71 14.48 4.10
N GLY A 44 -13.85 13.49 4.01
CA GLY A 44 -13.62 12.71 2.81
C GLY A 44 -14.20 11.31 2.96
N ARG A 45 -15.00 10.91 1.97
CA ARG A 45 -15.54 9.56 1.91
C ARG A 45 -14.44 8.56 1.60
N PRO A 46 -14.47 7.34 2.17
CA PRO A 46 -13.61 6.25 1.75
C PRO A 46 -13.76 5.96 0.25
N PRO A 47 -12.67 5.71 -0.49
CA PRO A 47 -12.74 5.36 -1.92
C PRO A 47 -13.71 4.20 -2.20
N ALA A 48 -13.70 3.16 -1.36
CA ALA A 48 -14.62 2.03 -1.50
C ALA A 48 -16.10 2.42 -1.35
N ALA A 49 -16.44 3.40 -0.47
CA ALA A 49 -17.81 3.89 -0.35
C ALA A 49 -18.27 4.62 -1.61
N VAL A 50 -17.38 5.37 -2.24
CA VAL A 50 -17.68 6.07 -3.51
C VAL A 50 -17.92 5.03 -4.61
N ALA A 51 -16.99 4.11 -4.79
CA ALA A 51 -17.07 3.08 -5.81
C ALA A 51 -18.31 2.16 -5.65
N ALA A 52 -18.65 1.79 -4.42
CA ALA A 52 -19.84 0.95 -4.15
C ALA A 52 -21.14 1.67 -4.56
N ARG A 53 -21.26 2.96 -4.26
CA ARG A 53 -22.42 3.77 -4.69
C ARG A 53 -22.50 3.90 -6.21
N GLU A 54 -21.38 4.14 -6.89
CA GLU A 54 -21.32 4.16 -8.37
C GLU A 54 -21.75 2.83 -8.98
N LEU A 55 -21.44 1.72 -8.29
CA LEU A 55 -21.85 0.38 -8.70
C LEU A 55 -23.30 0.04 -8.31
N GLY A 56 -24.01 0.89 -7.56
CA GLY A 56 -25.35 0.60 -7.06
C GLY A 56 -25.37 -0.52 -6.00
N ILE A 57 -24.30 -0.65 -5.20
CA ILE A 57 -24.19 -1.61 -4.10
C ILE A 57 -24.45 -0.86 -2.78
N GLU A 58 -25.20 -1.48 -1.88
CA GLU A 58 -25.46 -0.93 -0.54
C GLU A 58 -24.16 -0.71 0.22
N VAL A 59 -24.09 0.40 1.00
CA VAL A 59 -22.88 0.78 1.75
C VAL A 59 -23.22 0.95 3.22
N LEU A 60 -22.48 0.24 4.08
CA LEU A 60 -22.52 0.40 5.52
C LEU A 60 -21.18 0.98 6.02
N GLN A 61 -21.26 2.02 6.86
CA GLN A 61 -20.08 2.72 7.42
C GLN A 61 -20.13 2.74 8.97
N PRO A 62 -20.01 1.60 9.65
CA PRO A 62 -20.10 1.54 11.10
C PRO A 62 -18.84 2.10 11.76
N PRO A 63 -18.89 2.61 12.98
CA PRO A 63 -17.73 2.93 13.79
C PRO A 63 -16.77 1.74 13.94
N SER A 64 -17.34 0.56 14.19
CA SER A 64 -16.65 -0.73 14.21
C SER A 64 -17.46 -1.78 13.45
N VAL A 65 -16.78 -2.64 12.69
CA VAL A 65 -17.42 -3.78 12.02
C VAL A 65 -17.86 -4.87 13.03
N ASN A 66 -17.31 -4.82 14.25
CA ASN A 66 -17.63 -5.77 15.31
C ASN A 66 -18.86 -5.36 16.13
N ASP A 67 -19.45 -4.19 15.90
CA ASP A 67 -20.65 -3.74 16.58
C ASP A 67 -21.85 -4.62 16.17
N ASP A 68 -22.79 -4.84 17.08
CA ASP A 68 -23.93 -5.74 16.88
C ASP A 68 -24.77 -5.35 15.65
N ASP A 69 -25.01 -4.07 15.42
CA ASP A 69 -25.74 -3.58 14.25
C ASP A 69 -25.01 -3.91 12.94
N ALA A 70 -23.67 -3.76 12.93
CA ALA A 70 -22.87 -4.08 11.75
C ALA A 70 -22.86 -5.58 11.47
N ARG A 71 -22.74 -6.40 12.51
CA ARG A 71 -22.82 -7.87 12.42
C ARG A 71 -24.21 -8.31 11.95
N ALA A 72 -25.27 -7.74 12.48
CA ALA A 72 -26.64 -8.02 12.08
C ALA A 72 -26.89 -7.67 10.60
N ALA A 73 -26.37 -6.54 10.13
CA ALA A 73 -26.44 -6.16 8.72
C ALA A 73 -25.69 -7.13 7.80
N ILE A 74 -24.48 -7.55 8.17
CA ILE A 74 -23.71 -8.57 7.43
C ILE A 74 -24.48 -9.91 7.41
N ALA A 75 -24.96 -10.36 8.55
CA ALA A 75 -25.74 -11.60 8.66
C ALA A 75 -27.03 -11.56 7.82
N SER A 76 -27.70 -10.39 7.77
CA SER A 76 -28.92 -10.20 6.97
C SER A 76 -28.69 -10.36 5.48
N ALA A 77 -27.48 -10.01 4.99
CA ALA A 77 -27.08 -10.24 3.61
C ALA A 77 -26.83 -11.73 3.30
N ARG A 78 -26.80 -12.59 4.32
CA ARG A 78 -26.58 -14.05 4.22
C ARG A 78 -25.39 -14.40 3.31
N PRO A 79 -24.18 -13.84 3.54
CA PRO A 79 -23.04 -14.12 2.69
C PRO A 79 -22.57 -15.56 2.85
N GLU A 80 -22.22 -16.20 1.73
CA GLU A 80 -21.45 -17.44 1.75
C GLU A 80 -19.98 -17.15 2.08
N VAL A 81 -19.48 -15.98 1.65
CA VAL A 81 -18.12 -15.50 1.91
C VAL A 81 -18.11 -14.00 2.12
N VAL A 82 -17.34 -13.53 3.11
CA VAL A 82 -17.00 -12.13 3.30
C VAL A 82 -15.62 -11.88 2.70
N CYS A 83 -15.55 -11.07 1.66
CA CYS A 83 -14.30 -10.71 0.98
C CYS A 83 -13.70 -9.47 1.65
N VAL A 84 -12.44 -9.53 2.05
CA VAL A 84 -11.73 -8.45 2.73
C VAL A 84 -10.58 -7.97 1.87
N CYS A 85 -10.41 -6.66 1.73
CA CYS A 85 -9.27 -6.07 1.05
C CYS A 85 -8.97 -4.67 1.58
N ALA A 86 -7.79 -4.47 2.14
CA ALA A 86 -7.34 -3.16 2.64
C ALA A 86 -8.42 -2.41 3.44
N PHE A 87 -9.10 -3.12 4.35
CA PHE A 87 -10.22 -2.62 5.16
C PHE A 87 -9.75 -1.62 6.21
N GLY A 88 -8.60 -1.88 6.85
CA GLY A 88 -7.99 -1.00 7.84
C GLY A 88 -8.76 -0.91 9.16
N GLY A 89 -9.64 -1.86 9.44
CA GLY A 89 -10.32 -2.08 10.70
C GLY A 89 -9.96 -3.45 11.26
N LEU A 90 -9.94 -3.57 12.59
CA LEU A 90 -9.72 -4.86 13.24
C LEU A 90 -11.02 -5.67 13.19
N ILE A 91 -10.92 -6.91 12.75
CA ILE A 91 -12.02 -7.89 12.76
C ILE A 91 -11.74 -8.87 13.89
N ARG A 92 -12.75 -9.12 14.73
CA ARG A 92 -12.62 -9.93 15.94
C ARG A 92 -13.74 -10.95 16.03
N GLU A 93 -13.62 -11.84 17.01
CA GLU A 93 -14.75 -12.68 17.43
C GLU A 93 -15.92 -11.82 17.96
N PRO A 94 -17.17 -12.24 17.77
CA PRO A 94 -17.57 -13.50 17.13
C PRO A 94 -17.66 -13.42 15.58
N LEU A 95 -17.42 -12.26 14.97
CA LEU A 95 -17.57 -12.08 13.51
C LEU A 95 -16.68 -13.04 12.68
N LEU A 96 -15.47 -13.37 13.19
CA LEU A 96 -14.55 -14.31 12.55
C LEU A 96 -15.09 -15.75 12.48
N SER A 97 -15.78 -16.19 13.54
CA SER A 97 -16.37 -17.53 13.58
C SER A 97 -17.74 -17.60 12.90
N GLU A 98 -18.45 -16.47 12.77
CA GLU A 98 -19.77 -16.40 12.13
C GLU A 98 -19.67 -16.54 10.59
N HIS A 99 -18.55 -16.15 9.96
CA HIS A 99 -18.43 -16.10 8.53
C HIS A 99 -17.06 -16.60 8.02
N LEU A 100 -17.07 -17.31 6.89
CA LEU A 100 -15.85 -17.52 6.13
C LEU A 100 -15.40 -16.18 5.55
N MET A 101 -14.19 -15.71 5.92
CA MET A 101 -13.63 -14.47 5.43
C MET A 101 -12.37 -14.72 4.62
N LEU A 102 -12.31 -14.19 3.41
CA LEU A 102 -11.13 -14.22 2.53
C LEU A 102 -10.51 -12.83 2.40
N ASN A 103 -9.24 -12.70 2.73
CA ASN A 103 -8.48 -11.46 2.56
C ASN A 103 -7.59 -11.52 1.32
N VAL A 104 -7.63 -10.44 0.53
CA VAL A 104 -6.69 -10.19 -0.57
C VAL A 104 -5.49 -9.46 0.02
N HIS A 105 -4.37 -10.17 0.16
CA HIS A 105 -3.16 -9.63 0.74
C HIS A 105 -2.06 -9.45 -0.33
N PRO A 106 -1.52 -8.22 -0.54
CA PRO A 106 -0.60 -7.94 -1.64
C PRO A 106 0.85 -8.31 -1.29
N SER A 107 1.07 -9.58 -0.93
CA SER A 107 2.38 -10.23 -0.84
C SER A 107 2.27 -11.74 -1.08
N LEU A 108 3.40 -12.41 -1.25
CA LEU A 108 3.53 -13.86 -1.21
C LEU A 108 3.69 -14.31 0.25
N LEU A 109 2.58 -14.47 0.97
CA LEU A 109 2.60 -14.93 2.37
C LEU A 109 3.34 -16.28 2.50
N PRO A 110 4.12 -16.48 3.57
CA PRO A 110 4.16 -15.71 4.83
C PRO A 110 5.04 -14.46 4.82
N ARG A 111 5.66 -14.10 3.69
CA ARG A 111 6.46 -12.89 3.60
C ARG A 111 5.56 -11.65 3.61
N TRP A 112 5.95 -10.65 4.41
CA TRP A 112 5.29 -9.35 4.53
C TRP A 112 3.85 -9.41 5.07
N ARG A 113 3.60 -10.14 6.18
CA ARG A 113 2.37 -9.99 6.97
C ARG A 113 2.26 -8.55 7.48
N GLY A 114 1.13 -7.88 7.35
CA GLY A 114 0.90 -6.54 7.93
C GLY A 114 0.45 -5.46 6.95
N ALA A 115 0.69 -4.20 7.30
CA ALA A 115 -0.04 -3.05 6.75
C ALA A 115 0.56 -2.45 5.46
N ALA A 116 1.87 -2.66 5.17
CA ALA A 116 2.59 -2.02 4.07
C ALA A 116 3.43 -3.00 3.23
N PRO A 117 2.87 -4.15 2.78
CA PRO A 117 3.64 -5.20 2.13
C PRO A 117 4.30 -4.77 0.82
N VAL A 118 3.64 -3.92 0.02
CA VAL A 118 4.17 -3.45 -1.27
C VAL A 118 5.37 -2.53 -1.06
N GLU A 119 5.25 -1.56 -0.14
CA GLU A 119 6.33 -0.65 0.21
C GLU A 119 7.53 -1.40 0.77
N ARG A 120 7.30 -2.35 1.68
CA ARG A 120 8.37 -3.14 2.31
C ARG A 120 9.10 -4.03 1.31
N ALA A 121 8.40 -4.64 0.36
CA ALA A 121 9.02 -5.44 -0.70
C ALA A 121 9.96 -4.59 -1.56
N ILE A 122 9.54 -3.39 -1.99
CA ILE A 122 10.40 -2.46 -2.75
C ILE A 122 11.58 -1.99 -1.90
N MET A 123 11.36 -1.59 -0.64
CA MET A 123 12.42 -1.12 0.27
C MET A 123 13.47 -2.19 0.55
N ALA A 124 13.06 -3.44 0.69
CA ALA A 124 13.95 -4.57 0.88
C ALA A 124 14.77 -4.92 -0.37
N GLY A 125 14.31 -4.48 -1.54
CA GLY A 125 14.93 -4.81 -2.81
C GLY A 125 14.55 -6.21 -3.30
N ASP A 126 13.36 -6.68 -2.92
CA ASP A 126 12.82 -7.94 -3.44
C ASP A 126 12.70 -7.85 -4.97
N VAL A 127 13.01 -8.94 -5.64
CA VAL A 127 12.89 -9.05 -7.11
C VAL A 127 11.51 -9.53 -7.55
N GLU A 128 10.74 -10.06 -6.59
CA GLU A 128 9.41 -10.61 -6.79
C GLU A 128 8.55 -10.33 -5.56
N THR A 129 7.27 -10.10 -5.78
CA THR A 129 6.20 -10.08 -4.79
C THR A 129 4.98 -10.79 -5.37
N GLY A 130 3.79 -10.49 -4.91
CA GLY A 130 2.58 -11.08 -5.47
C GLY A 130 1.35 -10.75 -4.65
N VAL A 131 0.35 -11.61 -4.81
CA VAL A 131 -0.89 -11.55 -4.03
C VAL A 131 -1.22 -12.94 -3.50
N SER A 132 -1.67 -12.99 -2.26
CA SER A 132 -2.21 -14.19 -1.61
C SER A 132 -3.68 -13.98 -1.25
N ILE A 133 -4.50 -15.02 -1.46
CA ILE A 133 -5.85 -15.10 -0.91
C ILE A 133 -5.77 -16.01 0.31
N MET A 134 -6.11 -15.46 1.47
CA MET A 134 -6.00 -16.16 2.74
C MET A 134 -7.29 -16.07 3.55
N ARG A 135 -7.54 -17.05 4.41
CA ARG A 135 -8.59 -16.98 5.42
C ARG A 135 -8.20 -15.99 6.51
N VAL A 136 -9.13 -15.09 6.88
CA VAL A 136 -8.91 -14.19 8.00
C VAL A 136 -9.02 -14.95 9.32
N VAL A 137 -8.03 -14.76 10.19
CA VAL A 137 -7.98 -15.28 11.55
C VAL A 137 -7.60 -14.14 12.51
N GLU A 138 -7.64 -14.37 13.83
CA GLU A 138 -7.33 -13.34 14.81
C GLU A 138 -5.89 -12.83 14.71
N ALA A 139 -4.94 -13.74 14.46
CA ALA A 139 -3.53 -13.39 14.26
C ALA A 139 -3.32 -12.69 12.92
N LEU A 140 -2.59 -11.57 12.94
CA LEU A 140 -2.38 -10.69 11.79
C LEU A 140 -1.81 -11.44 10.57
N ASP A 141 -2.60 -11.52 9.51
CA ASP A 141 -2.29 -12.12 8.22
C ASP A 141 -1.65 -13.53 8.32
N ALA A 142 -1.96 -14.28 9.41
CA ALA A 142 -1.40 -15.59 9.69
C ALA A 142 -2.30 -16.77 9.26
N GLY A 143 -3.49 -16.49 8.76
CA GLY A 143 -4.43 -17.54 8.35
C GLY A 143 -3.96 -18.35 7.14
N PRO A 144 -4.53 -19.55 6.94
CA PRO A 144 -4.14 -20.41 5.84
C PRO A 144 -4.47 -19.77 4.48
N VAL A 145 -3.63 -20.06 3.49
CA VAL A 145 -3.68 -19.50 2.14
C VAL A 145 -4.28 -20.50 1.17
N CYS A 146 -5.23 -20.06 0.33
CA CYS A 146 -5.83 -20.92 -0.68
C CYS A 146 -5.34 -20.62 -2.10
N ALA A 147 -4.81 -19.43 -2.37
CA ALA A 147 -4.27 -19.09 -3.68
C ALA A 147 -3.14 -18.07 -3.57
N ARG A 148 -2.16 -18.16 -4.47
CA ARG A 148 -1.06 -17.18 -4.61
C ARG A 148 -0.79 -16.93 -6.08
N ARG A 149 -0.39 -15.70 -6.40
CA ARG A 149 0.12 -15.36 -7.73
C ARG A 149 1.28 -14.40 -7.60
N ALA A 150 2.43 -14.78 -8.16
CA ALA A 150 3.64 -13.98 -8.16
C ALA A 150 3.57 -12.85 -9.20
N GLU A 151 4.30 -11.78 -8.92
CA GLU A 151 4.48 -10.62 -9.79
C GLU A 151 5.92 -10.11 -9.65
N PRO A 152 6.70 -9.96 -10.73
CA PRO A 152 8.04 -9.42 -10.64
C PRO A 152 8.02 -7.95 -10.23
N ILE A 153 9.01 -7.56 -9.43
CA ILE A 153 9.31 -6.15 -9.14
C ILE A 153 10.42 -5.71 -10.09
N HIS A 154 10.08 -4.87 -11.06
CA HIS A 154 11.06 -4.34 -11.99
C HIS A 154 11.96 -3.30 -11.32
N ARG A 155 13.18 -3.15 -11.85
CA ARG A 155 14.21 -2.27 -11.26
C ARG A 155 13.72 -0.84 -11.00
N ASP A 156 12.90 -0.30 -11.89
CA ASP A 156 12.42 1.07 -11.84
C ASP A 156 10.98 1.19 -11.28
N ASP A 157 10.41 0.07 -10.80
CA ASP A 157 9.06 0.10 -10.23
C ASP A 157 8.98 0.99 -9.00
N THR A 158 8.09 1.95 -9.06
CA THR A 158 7.59 2.65 -7.88
C THR A 158 6.37 1.94 -7.32
N TYR A 159 5.95 2.28 -6.10
CA TYR A 159 4.65 1.84 -5.59
C TYR A 159 3.51 2.14 -6.58
N GLY A 160 3.53 3.34 -7.18
CA GLY A 160 2.50 3.74 -8.14
C GLY A 160 2.46 2.90 -9.42
N MET A 161 3.55 2.21 -9.76
CA MET A 161 3.63 1.30 -10.91
C MET A 161 3.28 -0.14 -10.53
N LEU A 162 3.75 -0.62 -9.39
CA LEU A 162 3.55 -1.99 -8.92
C LEU A 162 2.15 -2.23 -8.36
N ALA A 163 1.62 -1.31 -7.54
CA ALA A 163 0.34 -1.48 -6.87
C ALA A 163 -0.85 -1.72 -7.83
N PRO A 164 -0.98 -1.02 -8.98
CA PRO A 164 -2.04 -1.32 -9.95
C PRO A 164 -1.97 -2.74 -10.54
N ARG A 165 -0.77 -3.30 -10.73
CA ARG A 165 -0.60 -4.69 -11.19
C ARG A 165 -1.08 -5.67 -10.13
N LEU A 166 -0.68 -5.44 -8.86
CA LEU A 166 -1.13 -6.27 -7.72
C LEU A 166 -2.63 -6.14 -7.46
N GLN A 167 -3.21 -4.96 -7.65
CA GLN A 167 -4.66 -4.73 -7.55
C GLN A 167 -5.43 -5.57 -8.56
N ARG A 168 -4.99 -5.58 -9.83
CA ARG A 168 -5.59 -6.39 -10.89
C ARG A 168 -5.47 -7.89 -10.57
N ILE A 169 -4.26 -8.33 -10.22
CA ILE A 169 -4.00 -9.72 -9.83
C ILE A 169 -4.88 -10.11 -8.63
N GLY A 170 -4.98 -9.25 -7.62
CA GLY A 170 -5.78 -9.51 -6.43
C GLY A 170 -7.27 -9.67 -6.72
N GLY A 171 -7.80 -8.85 -7.61
CA GLY A 171 -9.19 -8.97 -8.06
C GLY A 171 -9.46 -10.24 -8.85
N ASP A 172 -8.57 -10.58 -9.80
CA ASP A 172 -8.71 -11.80 -10.61
C ASP A 172 -8.55 -13.06 -9.75
N LEU A 173 -7.52 -13.11 -8.89
CA LEU A 173 -7.23 -14.25 -8.02
C LEU A 173 -8.34 -14.48 -6.98
N LEU A 174 -8.96 -13.40 -6.48
CA LEU A 174 -10.12 -13.53 -5.58
C LEU A 174 -11.30 -14.19 -6.30
N VAL A 175 -11.63 -13.75 -7.52
CA VAL A 175 -12.73 -14.34 -8.29
C VAL A 175 -12.46 -15.81 -8.58
N GLU A 176 -11.26 -16.16 -9.04
CA GLU A 176 -10.85 -17.55 -9.27
C GLU A 176 -10.95 -18.40 -7.99
N ALA A 177 -10.49 -17.86 -6.84
CA ALA A 177 -10.60 -18.57 -5.57
C ALA A 177 -12.06 -18.81 -5.14
N LEU A 178 -12.98 -17.92 -5.50
CA LEU A 178 -14.41 -18.09 -5.23
C LEU A 178 -15.06 -19.10 -6.19
N ASP A 179 -14.60 -19.16 -7.45
CA ASP A 179 -15.09 -20.14 -8.44
C ASP A 179 -14.58 -21.54 -8.13
N ASP A 180 -13.27 -21.71 -7.95
CA ASP A 180 -12.58 -23.00 -7.86
C ASP A 180 -12.57 -23.60 -6.44
N ARG A 181 -12.71 -22.76 -5.41
CA ARG A 181 -12.67 -23.15 -3.98
C ARG A 181 -11.46 -24.04 -3.64
N PRO A 182 -10.24 -23.59 -3.94
CA PRO A 182 -9.07 -24.40 -3.70
C PRO A 182 -8.86 -24.68 -2.20
N PRO A 183 -8.21 -25.80 -1.85
CA PRO A 183 -7.95 -26.13 -0.45
C PRO A 183 -7.02 -25.10 0.19
N PHE A 184 -7.20 -24.91 1.50
CA PHE A 184 -6.32 -24.06 2.29
C PHE A 184 -5.08 -24.84 2.72
N ALA A 185 -3.93 -24.15 2.70
CA ALA A 185 -2.66 -24.63 3.23
C ALA A 185 -2.16 -23.63 4.29
N ASP A 186 -1.70 -24.17 5.41
CA ASP A 186 -1.09 -23.35 6.46
C ASP A 186 0.17 -22.66 5.96
N GLN A 187 0.47 -21.51 6.53
CA GLN A 187 1.68 -20.78 6.23
C GLN A 187 2.88 -21.41 6.98
N ASP A 188 4.05 -21.40 6.36
CA ASP A 188 5.30 -21.83 7.02
C ASP A 188 5.85 -20.69 7.88
N ASP A 189 5.71 -20.81 9.18
CA ASP A 189 6.14 -19.78 10.14
C ASP A 189 7.66 -19.55 10.18
N ALA A 190 8.47 -20.47 9.62
CA ALA A 190 9.92 -20.27 9.52
C ALA A 190 10.32 -19.14 8.53
N HIS A 191 9.41 -18.76 7.63
CA HIS A 191 9.65 -17.74 6.60
C HIS A 191 8.85 -16.45 6.79
N VAL A 192 8.27 -16.25 7.98
CA VAL A 192 7.48 -15.05 8.29
C VAL A 192 8.35 -13.80 8.31
N THR A 193 7.90 -12.76 7.62
CA THR A 193 8.39 -11.39 7.79
C THR A 193 7.21 -10.42 7.95
N TYR A 194 7.47 -9.27 8.58
CA TYR A 194 6.42 -8.31 8.88
C TYR A 194 6.58 -7.02 8.07
N ALA A 195 5.46 -6.51 7.60
CA ALA A 195 5.32 -5.26 6.87
C ALA A 195 4.61 -4.22 7.73
N GLU A 196 5.32 -3.69 8.70
CA GLU A 196 4.80 -2.62 9.56
C GLU A 196 4.43 -1.39 8.74
N LYS A 197 3.42 -0.66 9.21
CA LYS A 197 3.02 0.61 8.62
C LYS A 197 4.21 1.57 8.57
N ILE A 198 4.37 2.27 7.45
CA ILE A 198 5.43 3.26 7.28
C ILE A 198 5.28 4.39 8.30
N ALA A 199 6.26 4.52 9.18
CA ALA A 199 6.30 5.57 10.19
C ALA A 199 6.72 6.91 9.57
N PRO A 200 6.30 8.05 10.14
CA PRO A 200 6.67 9.38 9.63
C PRO A 200 8.18 9.60 9.47
N GLY A 201 9.00 9.04 10.37
CA GLY A 201 10.46 9.12 10.31
C GLY A 201 11.09 8.36 9.17
N GLU A 202 10.49 7.24 8.74
CA GLU A 202 10.98 6.42 7.61
C GLU A 202 10.85 7.11 6.24
N ARG A 203 10.17 8.25 6.19
CA ARG A 203 10.05 9.09 5.00
C ARG A 203 11.26 10.01 4.82
N VAL A 204 12.05 10.22 5.86
CA VAL A 204 13.27 11.01 5.80
C VAL A 204 14.40 10.15 5.24
N LEU A 205 15.05 10.65 4.22
CA LEU A 205 16.22 9.97 3.65
C LEU A 205 17.40 10.10 4.62
N ASP A 206 17.70 9.01 5.32
CA ASP A 206 18.81 8.93 6.28
C ASP A 206 20.15 8.80 5.54
N PRO A 207 21.04 9.80 5.60
CA PRO A 207 22.31 9.78 4.87
C PRO A 207 23.29 8.71 5.35
N ALA A 208 23.06 8.09 6.49
CA ALA A 208 23.85 6.95 6.96
C ALA A 208 23.60 5.66 6.17
N ARG A 209 22.54 5.62 5.38
CA ARG A 209 22.21 4.49 4.49
C ARG A 209 22.89 4.64 3.14
N THR A 210 23.00 3.52 2.42
CA THR A 210 23.57 3.51 1.06
C THR A 210 22.66 4.18 0.03
N PRO A 211 23.19 4.72 -1.07
CA PRO A 211 22.38 5.26 -2.17
C PRO A 211 21.34 4.26 -2.71
N ALA A 212 21.67 2.98 -2.74
CA ALA A 212 20.77 1.92 -3.21
C ALA A 212 19.56 1.73 -2.28
N GLU A 213 19.78 1.79 -0.97
CA GLU A 213 18.67 1.73 0.00
C GLU A 213 17.77 2.97 -0.07
N LEU A 214 18.39 4.15 -0.18
CA LEU A 214 17.64 5.41 -0.26
C LEU A 214 16.84 5.51 -1.56
N GLU A 215 17.38 5.05 -2.68
CA GLU A 215 16.68 4.99 -3.96
C GLU A 215 15.43 4.09 -3.86
N ARG A 216 15.56 2.91 -3.20
CA ARG A 216 14.41 2.03 -2.93
C ARG A 216 13.36 2.70 -2.03
N VAL A 217 13.75 3.47 -1.01
CA VAL A 217 12.83 4.25 -0.19
C VAL A 217 12.06 5.26 -1.04
N VAL A 218 12.73 6.00 -1.92
CA VAL A 218 12.06 6.94 -2.84
C VAL A 218 11.02 6.22 -3.69
N ARG A 219 11.39 5.10 -4.33
CA ARG A 219 10.45 4.34 -5.18
C ARG A 219 9.28 3.76 -4.39
N ALA A 220 9.55 3.16 -3.24
CA ALA A 220 8.53 2.56 -2.38
C ALA A 220 7.47 3.56 -1.91
N LEU A 221 7.86 4.81 -1.69
CA LEU A 221 6.97 5.84 -1.16
C LEU A 221 6.33 6.72 -2.24
N THR A 222 6.75 6.59 -3.50
CA THR A 222 6.24 7.39 -4.62
C THR A 222 5.03 6.70 -5.29
N PRO A 223 3.92 7.42 -5.53
CA PRO A 223 3.66 8.85 -5.26
C PRO A 223 2.90 9.11 -3.95
N HIS A 224 2.41 8.09 -3.24
CA HIS A 224 1.31 8.17 -2.28
C HIS A 224 1.71 8.67 -0.88
N ILE A 225 2.95 8.42 -0.44
CA ILE A 225 3.49 8.86 0.86
C ILE A 225 4.52 9.98 0.68
N GLY A 226 5.48 9.77 -0.23
CA GLY A 226 6.58 10.67 -0.57
C GLY A 226 7.74 10.61 0.43
N ALA A 227 8.95 10.42 -0.10
CA ALA A 227 10.20 10.60 0.64
C ALA A 227 10.57 12.07 0.75
N ARG A 228 11.45 12.43 1.69
CA ARG A 228 11.93 13.80 1.87
C ARG A 228 13.34 13.85 2.45
N ILE A 229 13.98 14.97 2.23
CA ILE A 229 15.21 15.38 2.90
C ILE A 229 14.84 16.52 3.86
N ASP A 230 15.15 16.36 5.14
CA ASP A 230 15.06 17.44 6.11
C ASP A 230 16.32 18.32 5.95
N ARG A 231 16.17 19.64 6.04
CA ARG A 231 17.24 20.61 5.81
C ARG A 231 17.36 21.56 6.98
N ASP A 232 18.57 21.77 7.48
CA ASP A 232 18.81 22.69 8.59
C ASP A 232 18.43 24.13 8.21
N GLY A 233 17.58 24.74 9.02
CA GLY A 233 17.12 26.11 8.80
C GLY A 233 16.23 26.35 7.57
N ALA A 234 15.82 25.30 6.84
CA ALA A 234 14.98 25.41 5.66
C ALA A 234 13.83 24.38 5.67
N GLU A 235 12.83 24.63 4.83
CA GLU A 235 11.70 23.70 4.68
C GLU A 235 12.16 22.37 4.06
N PRO A 236 11.56 21.24 4.46
CA PRO A 236 11.89 19.93 3.90
C PRO A 236 11.71 19.88 2.38
N LEU A 237 12.60 19.17 1.70
CA LEU A 237 12.53 18.93 0.27
C LEU A 237 11.99 17.53 -0.01
N GLY A 238 10.81 17.42 -0.61
CA GLY A 238 10.27 16.15 -1.09
C GLY A 238 11.12 15.61 -2.25
N VAL A 239 11.33 14.30 -2.26
CA VAL A 239 12.04 13.58 -3.34
C VAL A 239 11.06 12.63 -4.01
N CYS A 240 10.80 12.86 -5.30
CA CYS A 240 9.85 12.09 -6.09
C CYS A 240 10.54 11.06 -7.00
N ALA A 241 11.75 11.36 -7.48
CA ALA A 241 12.58 10.45 -8.27
C ALA A 241 14.06 10.71 -8.01
N ALA A 242 14.85 9.66 -7.93
CA ALA A 242 16.29 9.71 -7.76
C ALA A 242 16.98 8.57 -8.50
N THR A 243 18.28 8.75 -8.81
CA THR A 243 19.14 7.72 -9.37
C THR A 243 20.44 7.61 -8.56
N ILE A 244 21.01 6.42 -8.52
CA ILE A 244 22.25 6.17 -7.81
C ILE A 244 23.43 6.78 -8.59
N ARG A 245 24.30 7.50 -7.90
CA ARG A 245 25.58 8.00 -8.40
C ARG A 245 26.72 7.42 -7.55
N ALA A 246 27.31 6.36 -8.04
CA ALA A 246 28.44 5.71 -7.39
C ALA A 246 29.79 6.41 -7.65
N ASP A 247 29.86 7.23 -8.71
CA ASP A 247 31.04 7.93 -9.19
C ASP A 247 31.34 9.25 -8.47
N VAL A 248 30.54 9.61 -7.45
CA VAL A 248 30.62 10.91 -6.73
C VAL A 248 30.91 10.64 -5.26
N GLY A 249 32.18 10.38 -4.96
CA GLY A 249 32.63 10.04 -3.59
C GLY A 249 32.92 11.24 -2.68
N ASP A 250 32.79 12.46 -3.17
CA ASP A 250 33.16 13.71 -2.46
C ASP A 250 31.99 14.56 -1.99
N VAL A 251 30.74 14.06 -2.07
CA VAL A 251 29.58 14.67 -1.43
C VAL A 251 29.40 14.04 -0.05
N ALA A 252 29.53 14.84 1.00
CA ALA A 252 29.43 14.33 2.37
C ALA A 252 28.00 13.78 2.66
N PRO A 253 27.86 12.71 3.46
CA PRO A 253 26.55 12.22 3.84
C PRO A 253 25.68 13.31 4.46
N GLY A 254 24.46 13.50 3.91
CA GLY A 254 23.52 14.54 4.32
C GLY A 254 23.66 15.87 3.57
N GLU A 255 24.74 16.05 2.83
CA GLU A 255 24.97 17.27 2.04
C GLU A 255 24.10 17.28 0.79
N LEU A 256 23.47 18.43 0.52
CA LEU A 256 22.90 18.74 -0.79
C LEU A 256 23.93 19.56 -1.57
N SER A 257 24.31 19.08 -2.75
CA SER A 257 25.33 19.69 -3.58
C SER A 257 24.88 19.77 -5.04
N THR A 258 25.50 20.65 -5.82
CA THR A 258 25.27 20.74 -7.26
C THR A 258 26.56 20.41 -8.01
N ARG A 259 26.50 19.44 -8.89
CA ARG A 259 27.63 19.09 -9.78
C ARG A 259 27.11 18.86 -11.19
N ASP A 260 27.78 19.49 -12.17
CA ASP A 260 27.42 19.42 -13.60
C ASP A 260 25.94 19.69 -13.86
N GLY A 261 25.33 20.59 -13.10
CA GLY A 261 23.90 20.92 -13.19
C GLY A 261 22.96 19.90 -12.55
N ALA A 262 23.48 18.82 -11.96
CA ALA A 262 22.71 17.83 -11.22
C ALA A 262 22.63 18.18 -9.74
N LEU A 263 21.47 17.95 -9.11
CA LEU A 263 21.26 18.08 -7.67
C LEU A 263 21.57 16.72 -7.01
N LEU A 264 22.55 16.72 -6.12
CA LEU A 264 23.04 15.53 -5.44
C LEU A 264 22.70 15.58 -3.96
N PHE A 265 22.40 14.39 -3.38
CA PHE A 265 22.29 14.18 -1.94
C PHE A 265 23.28 13.10 -1.53
N GLY A 266 24.24 13.48 -0.67
CA GLY A 266 25.27 12.58 -0.17
C GLY A 266 24.70 11.51 0.75
N ALA A 267 25.23 10.29 0.62
CA ALA A 267 24.86 9.11 1.38
C ALA A 267 26.07 8.25 1.68
N ALA A 268 25.91 7.22 2.52
CA ALA A 268 27.02 6.35 2.87
C ALA A 268 27.58 5.61 1.62
N GLY A 269 28.82 5.97 1.22
CA GLY A 269 29.50 5.35 0.09
C GLY A 269 29.09 5.82 -1.30
N GLY A 270 28.50 7.04 -1.42
CA GLY A 270 28.14 7.64 -2.70
C GLY A 270 27.06 8.71 -2.56
N ALA A 271 26.31 8.96 -3.62
CA ALA A 271 25.25 9.96 -3.63
C ALA A 271 24.01 9.48 -4.42
N LEU A 272 22.88 10.13 -4.15
CA LEU A 272 21.71 10.14 -5.02
C LEU A 272 21.74 11.37 -5.91
N GLU A 273 21.52 11.21 -7.19
CA GLU A 273 21.11 12.28 -8.06
C GLU A 273 19.59 12.42 -7.98
N LEU A 274 19.12 13.54 -7.47
CA LEU A 274 17.71 13.87 -7.38
C LEU A 274 17.21 14.30 -8.76
N ARG A 275 16.26 13.55 -9.33
CA ARG A 275 15.71 13.82 -10.66
C ARG A 275 14.47 14.68 -10.61
N GLU A 276 13.60 14.39 -9.65
CA GLU A 276 12.37 15.13 -9.44
C GLU A 276 12.21 15.41 -7.95
N VAL A 277 11.95 16.66 -7.62
CA VAL A 277 11.80 17.14 -6.24
C VAL A 277 10.52 17.94 -6.06
N LYS A 278 10.07 18.05 -4.81
CA LYS A 278 8.87 18.79 -4.44
C LYS A 278 9.15 19.73 -3.29
N PRO A 279 9.30 21.04 -3.54
CA PRO A 279 9.40 22.04 -2.49
C PRO A 279 8.18 22.03 -1.56
N ALA A 280 8.35 22.42 -0.32
CA ALA A 280 7.25 22.53 0.64
C ALA A 280 6.14 23.45 0.10
N GLY A 281 4.90 22.96 0.13
CA GLY A 281 3.75 23.70 -0.43
C GLY A 281 3.70 23.78 -1.95
N GLY A 282 4.76 23.35 -2.67
CA GLY A 282 4.86 23.38 -4.12
C GLY A 282 4.36 22.11 -4.83
N ARG A 283 4.60 22.09 -6.14
CA ARG A 283 4.37 20.92 -7.01
C ARG A 283 5.69 20.20 -7.27
N ALA A 284 5.62 18.92 -7.63
CA ALA A 284 6.76 18.18 -8.12
C ALA A 284 7.30 18.84 -9.40
N MET A 285 8.64 18.93 -9.51
CA MET A 285 9.33 19.52 -10.63
C MET A 285 10.69 18.86 -10.86
N PRO A 286 11.24 18.89 -12.09
CA PRO A 286 12.61 18.45 -12.34
C PRO A 286 13.60 19.21 -11.46
N ALA A 287 14.62 18.50 -10.93
CA ALA A 287 15.63 19.10 -10.05
C ALA A 287 16.37 20.29 -10.70
N GLY A 288 16.65 20.23 -12.01
CA GLY A 288 17.22 21.37 -12.72
C GLY A 288 16.35 22.64 -12.75
N ALA A 289 15.01 22.48 -12.70
CA ALA A 289 14.11 23.62 -12.55
C ALA A 289 14.12 24.17 -11.12
N PHE A 290 14.21 23.30 -10.15
CA PHE A 290 14.37 23.67 -8.73
C PHE A 290 15.64 24.50 -8.53
N LEU A 291 16.79 24.06 -9.07
CA LEU A 291 18.08 24.76 -8.92
C LEU A 291 18.09 26.17 -9.51
N ARG A 292 17.27 26.45 -10.53
CA ARG A 292 17.19 27.82 -11.11
C ARG A 292 16.43 28.82 -10.26
N GLY A 293 15.63 28.36 -9.31
CA GLY A 293 14.76 29.23 -8.53
C GLY A 293 14.94 29.15 -7.01
N HIS A 294 15.81 28.29 -6.52
CA HIS A 294 16.00 28.05 -5.08
C HIS A 294 17.49 27.90 -4.74
N ALA A 295 17.92 28.53 -3.66
CA ALA A 295 19.20 28.22 -3.04
C ALA A 295 19.13 26.84 -2.33
N LEU A 296 20.27 26.17 -2.26
CA LEU A 296 20.41 24.89 -1.53
C LEU A 296 20.49 25.12 -0.03
#